data_f31c5342c449d5e415bb6483d4dba092
#
_entry.id   f31c5342c449d5e415bb6483d4dba092
#
_cell.length_a   1.000
_cell.length_b   1.000
_cell.length_c   1.000
_cell.angle_alpha   90.00
_cell.angle_beta   90.00
_cell.angle_gamma   90.00
#
_symmetry.space_group_name_H-M   'P 1'
#
loop_
_entity.id
_entity.type
_entity.pdbx_description
1 polymer ?
#
loop_
_entity_poly.entity_id
_entity_poly.type
_entity_poly.pdbx_seq_one_letter_code
_entity_poly.pdbx_strand_id
1 'polypeptide(L)'
;ISLSRASYWLARSYKTLGNRTEASKWFRVASGYSTTYYGQMALMEDAQNLQISLPKLKPYDNSELRFRVNTNLALRLSLYLQYLGYNKESYKFAKYVIENNIKNANLFLYLAIFKQTNDQQFILKISRFATRKNVITTANYPIIEDINFKNRSLAFAIIKQESGFNDKAISSKGAIGFMQLMPAT
;
A
#
# COMPACT_ATOMS: atom_id res chain seq x y z
N ILE A 1 20.54 -1.63 2.75
CA ILE A 1 20.36 -1.69 1.27
C ILE A 1 19.14 -2.55 1.01
N SER A 2 18.18 -2.04 0.27
CA SER A 2 16.99 -2.83 -0.06
C SER A 2 17.35 -3.96 -1.04
N LEU A 3 16.73 -5.12 -0.87
CA LEU A 3 16.97 -6.27 -1.76
C LEU A 3 16.66 -5.93 -3.22
N SER A 4 15.61 -5.13 -3.48
CA SER A 4 15.29 -4.68 -4.83
C SER A 4 16.42 -3.90 -5.49
N ARG A 5 17.11 -3.02 -4.76
CA ARG A 5 18.26 -2.26 -5.27
C ARG A 5 19.43 -3.18 -5.61
N ALA A 6 19.79 -4.07 -4.69
CA ALA A 6 20.88 -5.00 -4.90
C ALA A 6 20.62 -5.92 -6.11
N SER A 7 19.42 -6.50 -6.18
CA SER A 7 19.02 -7.37 -7.27
C SER A 7 18.98 -6.65 -8.63
N TYR A 8 18.50 -5.39 -8.66
CA TYR A 8 18.48 -4.60 -9.89
C TYR A 8 19.89 -4.36 -10.44
N TRP A 9 20.82 -3.92 -9.60
CA TRP A 9 22.18 -3.66 -10.05
C TRP A 9 22.94 -4.95 -10.42
N LEU A 10 22.69 -6.03 -9.71
CA LEU A 10 23.23 -7.35 -10.08
C LEU A 10 22.71 -7.79 -11.46
N ALA A 11 21.42 -7.63 -11.71
CA ALA A 11 20.82 -7.90 -13.02
C ALA A 11 21.47 -7.06 -14.14
N ARG A 12 21.70 -5.75 -13.88
CA ARG A 12 22.38 -4.85 -14.82
C ARG A 12 23.80 -5.31 -15.12
N SER A 13 24.54 -5.76 -14.10
CA SER A 13 25.91 -6.29 -14.27
C SER A 13 25.92 -7.54 -15.15
N TYR A 14 25.02 -8.49 -14.89
CA TYR A 14 24.89 -9.69 -15.73
C TYR A 14 24.45 -9.36 -17.17
N LYS A 15 23.59 -8.37 -17.34
CA LYS A 15 23.17 -7.89 -18.68
C LYS A 15 24.37 -7.33 -19.46
N THR A 16 25.24 -6.54 -18.81
CA THR A 16 26.47 -6.00 -19.40
C THR A 16 27.46 -7.07 -19.76
N LEU A 17 27.57 -8.13 -18.95
CA LEU A 17 28.41 -9.30 -19.21
C LEU A 17 27.84 -10.26 -20.27
N GLY A 18 26.69 -9.97 -20.86
CA GLY A 18 26.04 -10.82 -21.86
C GLY A 18 25.28 -12.02 -21.29
N ASN A 19 25.26 -12.22 -19.96
CA ASN A 19 24.56 -13.32 -19.32
C ASN A 19 23.07 -12.97 -19.13
N ARG A 20 22.28 -13.14 -20.18
CA ARG A 20 20.86 -12.79 -20.21
C ARG A 20 20.02 -13.63 -19.22
N THR A 21 20.38 -14.88 -19.01
CA THR A 21 19.65 -15.79 -18.10
C THR A 21 19.72 -15.31 -16.66
N GLU A 22 20.92 -15.03 -16.14
CA GLU A 22 21.08 -14.50 -14.77
C GLU A 22 20.53 -13.08 -14.67
N ALA A 23 20.67 -12.25 -15.71
CA ALA A 23 20.09 -10.91 -15.73
C ALA A 23 18.56 -10.96 -15.56
N SER A 24 17.86 -11.77 -16.34
CA SER A 24 16.39 -11.93 -16.24
C SER A 24 15.96 -12.46 -14.87
N LYS A 25 16.67 -13.43 -14.32
CA LYS A 25 16.42 -13.96 -12.98
C LYS A 25 16.48 -12.87 -11.91
N TRP A 26 17.53 -12.04 -11.92
CA TRP A 26 17.71 -10.99 -10.93
C TRP A 26 16.78 -9.79 -11.14
N PHE A 27 16.43 -9.46 -12.40
CA PHE A 27 15.35 -8.50 -12.68
C PHE A 27 14.02 -8.98 -12.11
N ARG A 28 13.69 -10.27 -12.23
CA ARG A 28 12.48 -10.84 -11.65
C ARG A 28 12.48 -10.76 -10.12
N VAL A 29 13.61 -10.99 -9.45
CA VAL A 29 13.71 -10.79 -7.99
C VAL A 29 13.48 -9.33 -7.62
N ALA A 30 14.09 -8.38 -8.33
CA ALA A 30 13.91 -6.95 -8.09
C ALA A 30 12.46 -6.52 -8.33
N SER A 31 11.83 -6.96 -9.42
CA SER A 31 10.45 -6.62 -9.83
C SER A 31 9.39 -7.11 -8.85
N GLY A 32 9.66 -8.14 -8.06
CA GLY A 32 8.82 -8.57 -6.95
C GLY A 32 8.57 -7.48 -5.90
N TYR A 33 9.38 -6.42 -5.90
CA TYR A 33 9.23 -5.24 -5.04
C TYR A 33 8.66 -4.03 -5.82
N SER A 34 7.55 -4.22 -6.51
CA SER A 34 6.95 -3.29 -7.46
C SER A 34 6.58 -1.90 -6.89
N THR A 35 6.55 -1.72 -5.57
CA THR A 35 6.35 -0.41 -4.91
C THR A 35 7.64 0.36 -4.69
N THR A 36 8.80 -0.21 -4.99
CA THR A 36 10.10 0.44 -4.86
C THR A 36 10.58 0.96 -6.21
N TYR A 37 11.41 2.01 -6.20
CA TYR A 37 12.00 2.56 -7.42
C TYR A 37 12.71 1.49 -8.26
N TYR A 38 13.62 0.71 -7.64
CA TYR A 38 14.36 -0.32 -8.35
C TYR A 38 13.52 -1.51 -8.79
N GLY A 39 12.43 -1.80 -8.06
CA GLY A 39 11.44 -2.79 -8.50
C GLY A 39 10.73 -2.35 -9.77
N GLN A 40 10.32 -1.10 -9.85
CA GLN A 40 9.70 -0.53 -11.06
C GLN A 40 10.67 -0.46 -12.23
N MET A 41 11.92 -0.04 -11.99
CA MET A 41 12.97 -0.05 -13.02
C MET A 41 13.22 -1.46 -13.56
N ALA A 42 13.23 -2.47 -12.69
CA ALA A 42 13.39 -3.87 -13.10
C ALA A 42 12.22 -4.37 -13.96
N LEU A 43 11.00 -3.96 -13.62
CA LEU A 43 9.82 -4.24 -14.42
C LEU A 43 9.94 -3.66 -15.84
N MET A 44 10.45 -2.43 -15.97
CA MET A 44 10.66 -1.77 -17.28
C MET A 44 11.75 -2.45 -18.13
N GLU A 45 12.76 -3.03 -17.48
CA GLU A 45 13.86 -3.73 -18.19
C GLU A 45 13.49 -5.13 -18.69
N ASP A 46 12.59 -5.82 -18.00
CA ASP A 46 12.24 -7.22 -18.30
C ASP A 46 10.97 -7.35 -19.17
N ALA A 47 10.19 -6.29 -19.32
CA ALA A 47 8.92 -6.35 -20.03
C ALA A 47 8.67 -5.17 -20.95
N GLN A 48 8.43 -5.47 -22.21
CA GLN A 48 8.08 -4.48 -23.23
C GLN A 48 6.69 -3.85 -23.04
N ASN A 49 5.81 -4.38 -22.17
CA ASN A 49 4.44 -3.89 -21.92
C ASN A 49 3.92 -4.31 -20.55
N LEU A 50 4.51 -3.82 -19.46
CA LEU A 50 4.04 -4.20 -18.14
C LEU A 50 3.01 -3.21 -17.59
N GLN A 51 1.75 -3.60 -17.62
CA GLN A 51 0.72 -2.99 -16.79
C GLN A 51 0.79 -3.61 -15.39
N ILE A 52 1.17 -2.83 -14.37
CA ILE A 52 1.09 -3.25 -12.98
C ILE A 52 -0.39 -3.30 -12.60
N SER A 53 -0.96 -4.49 -12.55
CA SER A 53 -2.30 -4.69 -12.01
C SER A 53 -2.22 -4.90 -10.51
N LEU A 54 -2.80 -3.98 -9.74
CA LEU A 54 -2.90 -4.14 -8.29
C LEU A 54 -4.11 -5.01 -7.93
N PRO A 55 -3.96 -5.97 -7.00
CA PRO A 55 -5.09 -6.73 -6.49
C PRO A 55 -6.15 -5.80 -5.91
N LYS A 56 -7.37 -5.90 -6.42
CA LYS A 56 -8.53 -5.19 -5.86
C LYS A 56 -9.04 -5.95 -4.65
N LEU A 57 -9.52 -5.23 -3.65
CA LEU A 57 -10.30 -5.84 -2.58
C LEU A 57 -11.60 -6.36 -3.19
N LYS A 58 -11.77 -7.67 -3.18
CA LYS A 58 -13.00 -8.31 -3.68
C LYS A 58 -14.16 -8.00 -2.72
N PRO A 59 -15.40 -7.91 -3.22
CA PRO A 59 -16.54 -7.99 -2.34
C PRO A 59 -16.58 -9.38 -1.69
N TYR A 60 -16.81 -9.42 -0.41
CA TYR A 60 -17.00 -10.65 0.35
C TYR A 60 -18.44 -10.75 0.83
N ASP A 61 -18.93 -11.96 1.00
CA ASP A 61 -20.24 -12.17 1.58
C ASP A 61 -20.30 -11.68 3.04
N ASN A 62 -21.40 -11.04 3.39
CA ASN A 62 -21.58 -10.49 4.73
C ASN A 62 -21.55 -11.56 5.83
N SER A 63 -21.92 -12.81 5.52
CA SER A 63 -21.85 -13.92 6.46
C SER A 63 -20.39 -14.26 6.81
N GLU A 64 -19.51 -14.27 5.82
CA GLU A 64 -18.08 -14.53 6.02
C GLU A 64 -17.41 -13.40 6.83
N LEU A 65 -17.74 -12.13 6.49
CA LEU A 65 -17.24 -10.98 7.24
C LEU A 65 -17.65 -11.05 8.72
N ARG A 66 -18.94 -11.32 9.01
CA ARG A 66 -19.47 -11.47 10.36
C ARG A 66 -18.81 -12.63 11.10
N PHE A 67 -18.64 -13.77 10.45
CA PHE A 67 -17.96 -14.93 11.04
C PHE A 67 -16.54 -14.57 11.50
N ARG A 68 -15.77 -13.85 10.65
CA ARG A 68 -14.41 -13.43 11.00
C ARG A 68 -14.37 -12.43 12.15
N VAL A 69 -15.29 -11.47 12.19
CA VAL A 69 -15.40 -10.53 13.30
C VAL A 69 -15.74 -11.27 14.60
N ASN A 70 -16.66 -12.23 14.55
CA ASN A 70 -17.08 -12.96 15.73
C ASN A 70 -16.01 -13.93 16.28
N THR A 71 -15.20 -14.51 15.39
CA THR A 71 -14.18 -15.50 15.76
C THR A 71 -12.80 -14.90 16.06
N ASN A 72 -12.57 -13.63 15.72
CA ASN A 72 -11.28 -12.96 15.95
C ASN A 72 -11.43 -11.81 16.95
N LEU A 73 -11.05 -12.06 18.20
CA LEU A 73 -11.17 -11.08 19.28
C LEU A 73 -10.38 -9.78 18.98
N ALA A 74 -9.16 -9.88 18.45
CA ALA A 74 -8.34 -8.70 18.16
C ALA A 74 -8.98 -7.82 17.05
N LEU A 75 -9.58 -8.46 16.03
CA LEU A 75 -10.33 -7.75 15.01
C LEU A 75 -11.54 -7.04 15.61
N ARG A 76 -12.33 -7.73 16.43
CA ARG A 76 -13.51 -7.17 17.08
C ARG A 76 -13.14 -6.00 18.00
N LEU A 77 -12.07 -6.13 18.79
CA LEU A 77 -11.58 -5.04 19.63
C LEU A 77 -11.10 -3.84 18.80
N SER A 78 -10.42 -4.08 17.69
CA SER A 78 -10.01 -3.00 16.79
C SER A 78 -11.21 -2.22 16.28
N LEU A 79 -12.23 -2.90 15.76
CA LEU A 79 -13.44 -2.25 15.24
C LEU A 79 -14.22 -1.50 16.33
N TYR A 80 -14.33 -2.09 17.50
CA TYR A 80 -15.01 -1.46 18.65
C TYR A 80 -14.30 -0.21 19.15
N LEU A 81 -12.97 -0.28 19.29
CA LEU A 81 -12.16 0.88 19.69
C LEU A 81 -12.22 2.00 18.64
N GLN A 82 -12.28 1.65 17.35
CA GLN A 82 -12.45 2.63 16.27
C GLN A 82 -13.82 3.31 16.37
N TYR A 83 -14.88 2.55 16.58
CA TYR A 83 -16.23 3.08 16.80
C TYR A 83 -16.29 4.06 17.97
N LEU A 84 -15.56 3.80 19.05
CA LEU A 84 -15.44 4.68 20.20
C LEU A 84 -14.48 5.87 20.01
N GLY A 85 -13.81 6.00 18.86
CA GLY A 85 -12.85 7.06 18.56
C GLY A 85 -11.42 6.83 19.10
N TYR A 86 -11.13 5.68 19.71
CA TYR A 86 -9.79 5.32 20.19
C TYR A 86 -8.91 4.80 19.06
N ASN A 87 -8.65 5.66 18.08
CA ASN A 87 -7.98 5.28 16.82
C ASN A 87 -6.55 4.77 16.99
N LYS A 88 -5.81 5.24 18.01
CA LYS A 88 -4.43 4.77 18.27
C LYS A 88 -4.43 3.31 18.76
N GLU A 89 -5.31 2.99 19.69
CA GLU A 89 -5.47 1.66 20.27
C GLU A 89 -6.05 0.69 19.23
N SER A 90 -7.09 1.11 18.53
CA SER A 90 -7.66 0.38 17.39
C SER A 90 -6.59 -0.04 16.39
N TYR A 91 -5.71 0.88 16.00
CA TYR A 91 -4.64 0.61 15.06
C TYR A 91 -3.65 -0.47 15.55
N LYS A 92 -3.38 -0.53 16.86
CA LYS A 92 -2.50 -1.57 17.42
C LYS A 92 -3.08 -2.97 17.21
N PHE A 93 -4.38 -3.13 17.48
CA PHE A 93 -5.08 -4.41 17.27
C PHE A 93 -5.22 -4.74 15.78
N ALA A 94 -5.55 -3.76 14.93
CA ALA A 94 -5.59 -3.95 13.48
C ALA A 94 -4.23 -4.41 12.93
N LYS A 95 -3.15 -3.78 13.38
CA LYS A 95 -1.78 -4.17 13.01
C LYS A 95 -1.49 -5.61 13.41
N TYR A 96 -1.84 -6.01 14.63
CA TYR A 96 -1.68 -7.38 15.13
C TYR A 96 -2.45 -8.39 14.25
N VAL A 97 -3.71 -8.07 13.88
CA VAL A 97 -4.51 -8.91 12.97
C VAL A 97 -3.81 -9.08 11.62
N ILE A 98 -3.32 -7.99 11.04
CA ILE A 98 -2.61 -8.04 9.75
C ILE A 98 -1.31 -8.84 9.86
N GLU A 99 -0.48 -8.62 10.87
CA GLU A 99 0.80 -9.33 11.06
C GLU A 99 0.62 -10.85 11.15
N ASN A 100 -0.39 -11.29 11.90
CA ASN A 100 -0.65 -12.72 12.08
C ASN A 100 -1.33 -13.39 10.87
N ASN A 101 -1.74 -12.61 9.88
CA ASN A 101 -2.45 -13.13 8.70
C ASN A 101 -1.76 -12.79 7.36
N ILE A 102 -0.54 -12.26 7.37
CA ILE A 102 0.20 -11.82 6.17
C ILE A 102 0.38 -12.92 5.14
N LYS A 103 0.57 -14.17 5.60
CA LYS A 103 0.73 -15.34 4.73
C LYS A 103 -0.60 -16.03 4.40
N ASN A 104 -1.71 -15.52 4.90
CA ASN A 104 -3.01 -16.14 4.82
C ASN A 104 -3.86 -15.50 3.72
N ALA A 105 -4.61 -16.30 2.98
CA ALA A 105 -5.61 -15.82 2.02
C ALA A 105 -6.64 -14.86 2.66
N ASN A 106 -6.78 -14.91 3.98
CA ASN A 106 -7.68 -14.07 4.76
C ASN A 106 -7.24 -12.60 4.91
N LEU A 107 -6.00 -12.24 4.54
CA LEU A 107 -5.53 -10.86 4.69
C LEU A 107 -6.40 -9.85 3.93
N PHE A 108 -6.77 -10.19 2.70
CA PHE A 108 -7.65 -9.35 1.88
C PHE A 108 -9.05 -9.19 2.50
N LEU A 109 -9.54 -10.25 3.16
CA LEU A 109 -10.79 -10.24 3.90
C LEU A 109 -10.74 -9.26 5.09
N TYR A 110 -9.66 -9.29 5.87
CA TYR A 110 -9.48 -8.32 6.98
C TYR A 110 -9.38 -6.87 6.47
N LEU A 111 -8.68 -6.63 5.36
CA LEU A 111 -8.64 -5.31 4.74
C LEU A 111 -10.03 -4.87 4.24
N ALA A 112 -10.84 -5.79 3.71
CA ALA A 112 -12.21 -5.51 3.30
C ALA A 112 -13.10 -5.17 4.50
N ILE A 113 -12.94 -5.86 5.64
CA ILE A 113 -13.65 -5.54 6.89
C ILE A 113 -13.28 -4.13 7.36
N PHE A 114 -12.00 -3.80 7.42
CA PHE A 114 -11.57 -2.46 7.82
C PHE A 114 -12.07 -1.36 6.85
N LYS A 115 -12.22 -1.69 5.56
CA LYS A 115 -12.79 -0.75 4.58
C LYS A 115 -14.24 -0.38 4.88
N GLN A 116 -15.01 -1.28 5.51
CA GLN A 116 -16.41 -1.01 5.87
C GLN A 116 -16.57 0.02 7.00
N THR A 117 -15.51 0.36 7.69
CA THR A 117 -15.55 1.40 8.75
C THR A 117 -15.72 2.82 8.21
N ASN A 118 -15.63 3.02 6.87
CA ASN A 118 -15.67 4.31 6.19
C ASN A 118 -14.61 5.33 6.67
N ASP A 119 -13.64 4.92 7.49
CA ASP A 119 -12.52 5.74 7.89
C ASP A 119 -11.37 5.57 6.88
N GLN A 120 -11.33 6.47 5.91
CA GLN A 120 -10.33 6.47 4.85
C GLN A 120 -8.89 6.55 5.38
N GLN A 121 -8.66 7.31 6.45
CA GLN A 121 -7.32 7.46 7.03
C GLN A 121 -6.89 6.18 7.76
N PHE A 122 -7.82 5.51 8.41
CA PHE A 122 -7.55 4.24 9.08
C PHE A 122 -7.19 3.15 8.06
N ILE A 123 -8.01 2.98 7.00
CA ILE A 123 -7.73 1.95 5.97
C ILE A 123 -6.41 2.23 5.24
N LEU A 124 -6.09 3.49 4.96
CA LEU A 124 -4.80 3.86 4.37
C LEU A 124 -3.62 3.49 5.28
N LYS A 125 -3.73 3.77 6.57
CA LYS A 125 -2.69 3.45 7.56
C LYS A 125 -2.45 1.94 7.67
N ILE A 126 -3.51 1.15 7.70
CA ILE A 126 -3.45 -0.32 7.72
C ILE A 126 -2.91 -0.87 6.40
N SER A 127 -3.38 -0.35 5.27
CA SER A 127 -2.90 -0.78 3.94
C SER A 127 -1.43 -0.46 3.71
N ARG A 128 -0.93 0.69 4.20
CA ARG A 128 0.50 1.00 4.19
C ARG A 128 1.30 0.02 5.05
N PHE A 129 0.77 -0.36 6.19
CA PHE A 129 1.42 -1.36 7.02
C PHE A 129 1.51 -2.72 6.29
N ALA A 130 0.44 -3.17 5.64
CA ALA A 130 0.43 -4.39 4.81
C ALA A 130 1.44 -4.29 3.64
N THR A 131 1.53 -3.12 2.99
CA THR A 131 2.49 -2.88 1.89
C THR A 131 3.95 -2.99 2.35
N ARG A 132 4.29 -2.54 3.56
CA ARG A 132 5.65 -2.73 4.14
C ARG A 132 6.00 -4.21 4.33
N LYS A 133 5.00 -5.06 4.40
CA LYS A 133 5.12 -6.52 4.47
C LYS A 133 4.95 -7.19 3.09
N ASN A 134 5.10 -6.41 2.02
CA ASN A 134 4.99 -6.82 0.62
C ASN A 134 3.58 -7.27 0.17
N VAL A 135 2.55 -6.85 0.88
CA VAL A 135 1.16 -7.04 0.46
C VAL A 135 0.60 -5.73 -0.07
N ILE A 136 0.42 -5.67 -1.39
CA ILE A 136 0.02 -4.46 -2.11
C ILE A 136 -1.43 -4.62 -2.55
N THR A 137 -2.26 -3.60 -2.26
CA THR A 137 -3.66 -3.56 -2.67
C THR A 137 -4.05 -2.18 -3.17
N THR A 138 -5.16 -2.09 -3.89
CA THR A 138 -5.74 -0.80 -4.31
C THR A 138 -6.16 0.08 -3.13
N ALA A 139 -6.40 -0.50 -1.94
CA ALA A 139 -6.76 0.27 -0.74
C ALA A 139 -5.67 1.27 -0.29
N ASN A 140 -4.42 1.07 -0.72
CA ASN A 140 -3.32 2.00 -0.44
C ASN A 140 -3.19 3.13 -1.49
N TYR A 141 -4.06 3.15 -2.49
CA TYR A 141 -4.04 4.07 -3.62
C TYR A 141 -5.48 4.55 -3.91
N PRO A 142 -6.07 5.35 -3.01
CA PRO A 142 -7.42 5.86 -3.22
C PRO A 142 -7.45 6.78 -4.44
N ILE A 143 -8.55 6.74 -5.17
CA ILE A 143 -8.84 7.69 -6.23
C ILE A 143 -9.71 8.79 -5.61
N ILE A 144 -9.28 10.03 -5.74
CA ILE A 144 -10.05 11.21 -5.34
C ILE A 144 -10.70 11.73 -6.61
N GLU A 145 -12.02 11.57 -6.73
CA GLU A 145 -12.76 11.87 -7.96
C GLU A 145 -12.83 13.36 -8.26
N ASP A 146 -12.96 14.18 -7.23
CA ASP A 146 -13.10 15.65 -7.34
C ASP A 146 -11.81 16.38 -7.75
N ILE A 147 -10.69 15.66 -7.87
CA ILE A 147 -9.42 16.24 -8.28
C ILE A 147 -9.25 16.12 -9.79
N ASN A 148 -9.34 17.25 -10.49
CA ASN A 148 -9.14 17.32 -11.94
C ASN A 148 -7.79 17.99 -12.28
N PHE A 149 -6.73 17.19 -12.33
CA PHE A 149 -5.41 17.62 -12.79
C PHE A 149 -5.13 17.11 -14.20
N LYS A 150 -4.46 17.92 -15.02
CA LYS A 150 -3.99 17.54 -16.36
C LYS A 150 -3.13 16.25 -16.32
N ASN A 151 -2.32 16.08 -15.28
CA ASN A 151 -1.55 14.86 -15.03
C ASN A 151 -1.93 14.25 -13.68
N ARG A 152 -3.03 13.49 -13.67
CA ARG A 152 -3.56 12.85 -12.46
C ARG A 152 -2.56 11.92 -11.79
N SER A 153 -1.81 11.14 -12.57
CA SER A 153 -0.84 10.18 -12.01
C SER A 153 0.26 10.87 -11.21
N LEU A 154 0.80 11.97 -11.74
CA LEU A 154 1.80 12.78 -11.04
C LEU A 154 1.21 13.43 -9.78
N ALA A 155 0.01 14.02 -9.88
CA ALA A 155 -0.67 14.62 -8.73
C ALA A 155 -0.89 13.61 -7.61
N PHE A 156 -1.41 12.41 -7.92
CA PHE A 156 -1.58 11.36 -6.91
C PHE A 156 -0.26 10.83 -6.33
N ALA A 157 0.81 10.80 -7.13
CA ALA A 157 2.13 10.43 -6.62
C ALA A 157 2.65 11.45 -5.60
N ILE A 158 2.49 12.76 -5.87
CA ILE A 158 2.83 13.85 -4.95
C ILE A 158 1.96 13.76 -3.68
N ILE A 159 0.63 13.68 -3.81
CA ILE A 159 -0.30 13.55 -2.69
C ILE A 159 0.08 12.36 -1.79
N LYS A 160 0.43 11.23 -2.41
CA LYS A 160 0.88 10.05 -1.66
C LYS A 160 2.16 10.31 -0.90
N GLN A 161 3.12 10.98 -1.50
CA GLN A 161 4.43 11.27 -0.90
C GLN A 161 4.31 12.30 0.23
N GLU A 162 3.56 13.38 0.02
CA GLU A 162 3.48 14.54 0.91
C GLU A 162 2.58 14.28 2.13
N SER A 163 1.34 13.91 1.92
CA SER A 163 0.37 13.72 3.01
C SER A 163 -0.06 12.27 3.20
N GLY A 164 0.22 11.43 2.21
CA GLY A 164 -0.35 10.10 2.13
C GLY A 164 -1.86 10.11 2.08
N PHE A 165 -2.44 11.00 1.29
CA PHE A 165 -3.88 11.20 1.11
C PHE A 165 -4.61 11.73 2.35
N ASN A 166 -3.93 12.49 3.21
CA ASN A 166 -4.56 13.19 4.33
C ASN A 166 -4.82 14.65 3.95
N ASP A 167 -6.07 15.00 3.70
CA ASP A 167 -6.53 16.36 3.40
C ASP A 167 -6.34 17.33 4.56
N LYS A 168 -6.32 16.81 5.80
CA LYS A 168 -6.13 17.58 7.04
C LYS A 168 -4.69 17.55 7.56
N ALA A 169 -3.75 17.10 6.74
CA ALA A 169 -2.36 17.07 7.18
C ALA A 169 -1.81 18.49 7.38
N ILE A 170 -1.14 18.68 8.51
CA ILE A 170 -0.39 19.91 8.82
C ILE A 170 1.01 19.48 9.27
N SER A 171 2.04 19.99 8.58
CA SER A 171 3.41 19.72 8.96
C SER A 171 3.89 20.62 10.11
N SER A 172 4.98 20.25 10.73
CA SER A 172 5.64 21.09 11.77
C SER A 172 6.11 22.46 11.24
N LYS A 173 6.20 22.62 9.93
CA LYS A 173 6.59 23.85 9.24
C LYS A 173 5.40 24.64 8.68
N GLY A 174 4.17 24.18 8.93
CA GLY A 174 2.95 24.85 8.48
C GLY A 174 2.48 24.49 7.08
N ALA A 175 3.08 23.50 6.41
CA ALA A 175 2.55 23.00 5.15
C ALA A 175 1.22 22.25 5.38
N ILE A 176 0.22 22.45 4.50
CA ILE A 176 -1.15 21.97 4.72
C ILE A 176 -1.69 21.15 3.56
N GLY A 177 -2.61 20.24 3.88
CA GLY A 177 -3.46 19.50 2.97
C GLY A 177 -2.75 18.42 2.18
N PHE A 178 -3.41 17.95 1.12
CA PHE A 178 -2.96 16.81 0.31
C PHE A 178 -1.53 16.95 -0.22
N MET A 179 -1.18 18.10 -0.74
CA MET A 179 0.12 18.35 -1.41
C MET A 179 1.12 19.07 -0.52
N GLN A 180 0.79 19.30 0.76
CA GLN A 180 1.64 19.97 1.74
C GLN A 180 2.18 21.31 1.23
N LEU A 181 1.28 22.15 0.71
CA LEU A 181 1.64 23.48 0.24
C LEU A 181 1.77 24.44 1.43
N MET A 182 2.73 25.37 1.32
CA MET A 182 2.84 26.46 2.29
C MET A 182 1.74 27.51 2.03
N PRO A 183 1.18 28.15 3.08
CA PRO A 183 0.13 29.16 2.90
C PRO A 183 0.50 30.33 1.99
N ALA A 184 1.80 30.57 1.80
CA ALA A 184 2.32 31.63 0.90
C ALA A 184 2.52 31.16 -0.55
N THR A 185 2.23 29.89 -0.85
CA THR A 185 2.35 29.33 -2.21
C THR A 185 1.04 29.48 -2.96
#